data_b8791ea242588e44ee68fb5469a70181
#
_entry.id   b8791ea242588e44ee68fb5469a70181
#
_cell.length_a   1.000
_cell.length_b   1.000
_cell.length_c   1.000
_cell.angle_alpha   90.00
_cell.angle_beta   90.00
_cell.angle_gamma   90.00
#
_symmetry.space_group_name_H-M   'P 1'
#
loop_
_entity.id
_entity.type
_entity.pdbx_description
1 polymer ?
#
loop_
_entity_poly.entity_id
_entity_poly.type
_entity_poly.pdbx_seq_one_letter_code
_entity_poly.pdbx_strand_id
1 'polypeptide(L)'
;MTSTRGLVGLGSLDPSSAGPLTDAGATAFHAVRRALPRITPGGVVVVIGAGGLGSFAVQYLRLLTSARVVVIDTSEARREFARELGAHDTLMVAGDVTAAQIRVMSDDGRGADVVLDFVGVDETISAGVAATREGGAFGLVGAAGGRLERSWFGGLPQDGEVFSFQGSTIADAHSVIELAQSGVIRNEVEKFPFGEVAEAYRRLDKGVLRGRAVVVFDNH
;
A
#
# COMPACT_ATOMS: atom_id res chain seq x y z
N MET A 1 -13.25 -28.37 -3.06
CA MET A 1 -14.48 -27.66 -2.63
C MET A 1 -14.08 -26.53 -1.71
N THR A 2 -14.42 -25.29 -2.04
CA THR A 2 -14.17 -24.13 -1.17
C THR A 2 -15.17 -24.16 -0.04
N SER A 3 -14.71 -24.02 1.21
CA SER A 3 -15.62 -23.89 2.37
C SER A 3 -16.46 -22.62 2.23
N THR A 4 -17.74 -22.68 2.54
CA THR A 4 -18.62 -21.48 2.60
C THR A 4 -18.11 -20.41 3.58
N ARG A 5 -17.25 -20.80 4.53
CA ARG A 5 -16.59 -19.86 5.45
C ARG A 5 -15.60 -18.90 4.76
N GLY A 6 -15.17 -19.22 3.54
CA GLY A 6 -14.30 -18.38 2.73
C GLY A 6 -15.05 -17.45 1.76
N LEU A 7 -16.38 -17.42 1.81
CA LEU A 7 -17.18 -16.54 0.96
C LEU A 7 -17.46 -15.22 1.68
N VAL A 8 -17.26 -14.13 0.97
CA VAL A 8 -17.58 -12.78 1.45
C VAL A 8 -18.71 -12.22 0.58
N GLY A 9 -19.81 -11.83 1.19
CA GLY A 9 -20.94 -11.24 0.49
C GLY A 9 -20.61 -9.84 -0.03
N LEU A 10 -20.84 -9.60 -1.31
CA LEU A 10 -20.53 -8.30 -1.95
C LEU A 10 -21.61 -7.23 -1.71
N GLY A 11 -22.80 -7.61 -1.22
CA GLY A 11 -23.92 -6.69 -1.04
C GLY A 11 -24.27 -5.98 -2.35
N SER A 12 -24.20 -4.65 -2.37
CA SER A 12 -24.52 -3.81 -3.53
C SER A 12 -23.34 -3.58 -4.49
N LEU A 13 -22.16 -4.11 -4.20
CA LEU A 13 -20.99 -3.90 -5.04
C LEU A 13 -21.10 -4.70 -6.35
N ASP A 14 -20.64 -4.08 -7.45
CA ASP A 14 -20.55 -4.73 -8.74
C ASP A 14 -19.48 -5.84 -8.74
N PRO A 15 -19.88 -7.13 -8.94
CA PRO A 15 -18.94 -8.24 -8.96
C PRO A 15 -17.80 -8.09 -9.99
N SER A 16 -18.09 -7.43 -11.12
CA SER A 16 -17.11 -7.20 -12.19
C SER A 16 -15.99 -6.23 -11.82
N SER A 17 -16.08 -5.60 -10.67
CA SER A 17 -15.04 -4.69 -10.15
C SER A 17 -14.57 -5.03 -8.75
N ALA A 18 -15.29 -5.90 -8.03
CA ALA A 18 -15.03 -6.16 -6.61
C ALA A 18 -13.81 -7.07 -6.33
N GLY A 19 -13.33 -7.84 -7.31
CA GLY A 19 -12.22 -8.78 -7.12
C GLY A 19 -10.99 -8.18 -6.41
N PRO A 20 -10.48 -7.01 -6.81
CA PRO A 20 -9.32 -6.39 -6.16
C PRO A 20 -9.51 -6.05 -4.67
N LEU A 21 -10.73 -5.90 -4.19
CA LEU A 21 -10.99 -5.60 -2.78
C LEU A 21 -10.55 -6.74 -1.85
N THR A 22 -10.69 -7.99 -2.28
CA THR A 22 -10.36 -9.17 -1.48
C THR A 22 -8.89 -9.59 -1.56
N ASP A 23 -8.12 -8.98 -2.45
CA ASP A 23 -6.66 -9.17 -2.60
C ASP A 23 -5.93 -7.86 -2.27
N ALA A 24 -5.84 -6.93 -3.22
CA ALA A 24 -5.07 -5.70 -3.05
C ALA A 24 -5.63 -4.82 -1.92
N GLY A 25 -6.97 -4.69 -1.85
CA GLY A 25 -7.65 -3.95 -0.80
C GLY A 25 -7.39 -4.56 0.57
N ALA A 26 -7.67 -5.85 0.73
CA ALA A 26 -7.53 -6.55 2.01
C ALA A 26 -6.06 -6.65 2.47
N THR A 27 -5.11 -6.88 1.56
CA THR A 27 -3.68 -6.92 1.88
C THR A 27 -3.18 -5.55 2.35
N ALA A 28 -3.56 -4.48 1.66
CA ALA A 28 -3.20 -3.12 2.07
C ALA A 28 -3.84 -2.74 3.42
N PHE A 29 -5.10 -3.17 3.65
CA PHE A 29 -5.79 -2.95 4.91
C PHE A 29 -5.09 -3.67 6.07
N HIS A 30 -4.69 -4.93 5.86
CA HIS A 30 -3.91 -5.69 6.84
C HIS A 30 -2.59 -4.99 7.20
N ALA A 31 -1.86 -4.48 6.19
CA ALA A 31 -0.63 -3.72 6.40
C ALA A 31 -0.85 -2.51 7.31
N VAL A 32 -1.85 -1.70 6.98
CA VAL A 32 -2.18 -0.48 7.74
C VAL A 32 -2.62 -0.83 9.16
N ARG A 33 -3.55 -1.78 9.33
CA ARG A 33 -3.99 -2.22 10.67
C ARG A 33 -2.85 -2.68 11.56
N ARG A 34 -1.91 -3.45 11.00
CA ARG A 34 -0.74 -3.93 11.73
C ARG A 34 0.16 -2.78 12.18
N ALA A 35 0.25 -1.73 11.39
CA ALA A 35 1.08 -0.57 11.65
C ALA A 35 0.45 0.46 12.63
N LEU A 36 -0.89 0.46 12.78
CA LEU A 36 -1.61 1.46 13.60
C LEU A 36 -1.02 1.69 14.99
N PRO A 37 -0.59 0.67 15.77
CA PRO A 37 -0.06 0.89 17.12
C PRO A 37 1.24 1.72 17.17
N ARG A 38 1.92 1.87 16.03
CA ARG A 38 3.18 2.63 15.92
C ARG A 38 2.99 4.05 15.40
N ILE A 39 1.76 4.38 14.95
CA ILE A 39 1.44 5.70 14.39
C ILE A 39 1.01 6.63 15.53
N THR A 40 1.75 7.71 15.73
CA THR A 40 1.40 8.75 16.70
C THR A 40 0.46 9.79 16.07
N PRO A 41 -0.41 10.45 16.85
CA PRO A 41 -1.23 11.57 16.36
C PRO A 41 -0.35 12.67 15.75
N GLY A 42 -0.63 13.04 14.49
CA GLY A 42 0.18 14.04 13.76
C GLY A 42 1.54 13.52 13.26
N GLY A 43 1.89 12.26 13.51
CA GLY A 43 3.13 11.66 13.02
C GLY A 43 3.15 11.46 11.52
N VAL A 44 4.26 10.96 10.99
CA VAL A 44 4.47 10.76 9.54
C VAL A 44 4.39 9.29 9.19
N VAL A 45 3.58 8.96 8.18
CA VAL A 45 3.53 7.63 7.56
C VAL A 45 3.93 7.71 6.11
N VAL A 46 4.84 6.83 5.70
CA VAL A 46 5.33 6.75 4.33
C VAL A 46 4.78 5.51 3.64
N VAL A 47 4.29 5.69 2.44
CA VAL A 47 3.87 4.62 1.52
C VAL A 47 4.84 4.61 0.34
N ILE A 48 5.63 3.56 0.19
CA ILE A 48 6.52 3.36 -0.96
C ILE A 48 5.79 2.49 -1.99
N GLY A 49 5.57 3.04 -3.18
CA GLY A 49 4.80 2.43 -4.25
C GLY A 49 3.30 2.71 -4.15
N ALA A 50 2.79 3.60 -5.02
CA ALA A 50 1.38 3.97 -5.12
C ALA A 50 0.63 3.17 -6.21
N GLY A 51 1.04 1.95 -6.48
CA GLY A 51 0.35 1.03 -7.39
C GLY A 51 -0.94 0.48 -6.79
N GLY A 52 -1.37 -0.70 -7.29
CA GLY A 52 -2.65 -1.30 -6.92
C GLY A 52 -2.88 -1.57 -5.44
N LEU A 53 -1.83 -1.79 -4.62
CA LEU A 53 -1.94 -1.96 -3.17
C LEU A 53 -1.75 -0.62 -2.45
N GLY A 54 -0.70 0.13 -2.79
CA GLY A 54 -0.38 1.39 -2.11
C GLY A 54 -1.48 2.44 -2.22
N SER A 55 -2.23 2.46 -3.33
CA SER A 55 -3.39 3.34 -3.50
C SER A 55 -4.51 3.07 -2.48
N PHE A 56 -4.73 1.82 -2.10
CA PHE A 56 -5.62 1.47 -0.99
C PHE A 56 -5.03 1.86 0.37
N ALA A 57 -3.72 1.62 0.57
CA ALA A 57 -3.07 1.97 1.83
C ALA A 57 -3.17 3.47 2.15
N VAL A 58 -3.01 4.34 1.14
CA VAL A 58 -3.21 5.79 1.29
C VAL A 58 -4.59 6.10 1.84
N GLN A 59 -5.64 5.52 1.27
CA GLN A 59 -7.03 5.75 1.69
C GLN A 59 -7.27 5.26 3.13
N TYR A 60 -6.77 4.07 3.48
CA TYR A 60 -6.92 3.54 4.84
C TYR A 60 -6.17 4.36 5.88
N LEU A 61 -4.97 4.83 5.58
CA LEU A 61 -4.22 5.73 6.46
C LEU A 61 -4.97 7.04 6.68
N ARG A 62 -5.56 7.60 5.63
CA ARG A 62 -6.39 8.82 5.72
C ARG A 62 -7.66 8.62 6.52
N LEU A 63 -8.26 7.44 6.43
CA LEU A 63 -9.50 7.09 7.14
C LEU A 63 -9.25 6.78 8.63
N LEU A 64 -8.16 6.10 8.95
CA LEU A 64 -7.93 5.50 10.27
C LEU A 64 -6.96 6.29 11.15
N THR A 65 -6.29 7.31 10.62
CA THR A 65 -5.27 8.07 11.36
C THR A 65 -5.34 9.57 11.08
N SER A 66 -4.74 10.35 11.97
CA SER A 66 -4.44 11.77 11.73
C SER A 66 -3.01 12.01 11.25
N ALA A 67 -2.29 10.96 10.86
CA ALA A 67 -0.91 11.07 10.41
C ALA A 67 -0.79 11.82 9.07
N ARG A 68 0.34 12.47 8.87
CA ARG A 68 0.75 13.00 7.57
C ARG A 68 1.18 11.85 6.67
N VAL A 69 0.44 11.62 5.60
CA VAL A 69 0.71 10.54 4.64
C VAL A 69 1.59 11.06 3.51
N VAL A 70 2.78 10.49 3.38
CA VAL A 70 3.76 10.79 2.32
C VAL A 70 3.86 9.59 1.39
N VAL A 71 3.74 9.81 0.09
CA VAL A 71 3.81 8.74 -0.91
C VAL A 71 5.07 8.88 -1.75
N ILE A 72 5.76 7.78 -1.95
CA ILE A 72 6.96 7.69 -2.78
C ILE A 72 6.67 6.78 -3.98
N ASP A 73 6.79 7.29 -5.20
CA ASP A 73 6.68 6.51 -6.43
C ASP A 73 7.51 7.15 -7.56
N THR A 74 8.04 6.35 -8.47
CA THR A 74 8.78 6.82 -9.64
C THR A 74 7.87 7.44 -10.71
N SER A 75 6.59 7.02 -10.78
CA SER A 75 5.59 7.49 -11.74
C SER A 75 4.90 8.75 -11.26
N GLU A 76 4.97 9.85 -12.05
CA GLU A 76 4.21 11.08 -11.76
C GLU A 76 2.71 10.81 -11.71
N ALA A 77 2.17 10.05 -12.67
CA ALA A 77 0.75 9.74 -12.73
C ALA A 77 0.25 9.01 -11.45
N ARG A 78 1.08 8.11 -10.88
CA ARG A 78 0.76 7.44 -9.61
C ARG A 78 0.85 8.40 -8.42
N ARG A 79 1.81 9.34 -8.43
CA ARG A 79 1.89 10.38 -7.40
C ARG A 79 0.70 11.33 -7.44
N GLU A 80 0.26 11.73 -8.64
CA GLU A 80 -0.96 12.54 -8.81
C GLU A 80 -2.18 11.79 -8.30
N PHE A 81 -2.33 10.52 -8.67
CA PHE A 81 -3.42 9.69 -8.17
C PHE A 81 -3.39 9.54 -6.65
N ALA A 82 -2.22 9.38 -6.05
CA ALA A 82 -2.08 9.33 -4.59
C ALA A 82 -2.54 10.64 -3.92
N ARG A 83 -2.27 11.81 -4.52
CA ARG A 83 -2.79 13.10 -4.03
C ARG A 83 -4.32 13.17 -4.10
N GLU A 84 -4.92 12.68 -5.18
CA GLU A 84 -6.39 12.57 -5.31
C GLU A 84 -7.01 11.67 -4.22
N LEU A 85 -6.27 10.64 -3.77
CA LEU A 85 -6.68 9.72 -2.70
C LEU A 85 -6.38 10.27 -1.29
N GLY A 86 -5.78 11.47 -1.20
CA GLY A 86 -5.57 12.17 0.06
C GLY A 86 -4.13 12.10 0.61
N ALA A 87 -3.13 11.68 -0.16
CA ALA A 87 -1.74 11.85 0.24
C ALA A 87 -1.43 13.33 0.46
N HIS A 88 -0.76 13.64 1.56
CA HIS A 88 -0.39 15.03 1.88
C HIS A 88 0.79 15.50 1.04
N ASP A 89 1.75 14.59 0.79
CA ASP A 89 2.94 14.86 0.01
C ASP A 89 3.29 13.68 -0.86
N THR A 90 4.01 13.95 -1.95
CA THR A 90 4.53 12.91 -2.82
C THR A 90 5.98 13.21 -3.21
N LEU A 91 6.82 12.18 -3.22
CA LEU A 91 8.23 12.27 -3.56
C LEU A 91 8.59 11.25 -4.64
N MET A 92 9.60 11.59 -5.46
CA MET A 92 10.23 10.63 -6.36
C MET A 92 11.28 9.82 -5.59
N VAL A 93 11.37 8.50 -5.85
CA VAL A 93 12.38 7.64 -5.21
C VAL A 93 13.78 8.07 -5.64
N ALA A 94 14.66 8.27 -4.67
CA ALA A 94 16.07 8.51 -4.91
C ALA A 94 16.91 8.07 -3.68
N GLY A 95 16.96 6.77 -3.40
CA GLY A 95 17.87 6.15 -2.41
C GLY A 95 17.96 6.86 -1.05
N ASP A 96 19.17 7.08 -0.56
CA ASP A 96 19.43 7.71 0.75
C ASP A 96 18.91 9.16 0.86
N VAL A 97 18.80 9.88 -0.26
CA VAL A 97 18.24 11.24 -0.30
C VAL A 97 16.79 11.24 0.19
N THR A 98 16.02 10.23 -0.18
CA THR A 98 14.61 10.08 0.24
C THR A 98 14.47 9.90 1.75
N ALA A 99 15.35 9.13 2.40
CA ALA A 99 15.34 8.99 3.85
C ALA A 99 15.61 10.33 4.55
N ALA A 100 16.54 11.13 4.07
CA ALA A 100 16.81 12.47 4.60
C ALA A 100 15.62 13.41 4.43
N GLN A 101 14.96 13.39 3.26
CA GLN A 101 13.77 14.20 3.00
C GLN A 101 12.62 13.83 3.95
N ILE A 102 12.39 12.53 4.19
CA ILE A 102 11.35 12.08 5.13
C ILE A 102 11.64 12.54 6.55
N ARG A 103 12.91 12.45 6.99
CA ARG A 103 13.30 12.93 8.32
C ARG A 103 13.04 14.42 8.52
N VAL A 104 13.27 15.23 7.49
CA VAL A 104 12.97 16.68 7.53
C VAL A 104 11.47 16.95 7.56
N MET A 105 10.64 16.03 7.07
CA MET A 105 9.17 16.17 7.07
C MET A 105 8.53 15.82 8.42
N SER A 106 9.23 15.12 9.31
CA SER A 106 8.78 14.94 10.69
C SER A 106 9.11 16.19 11.51
N ASP A 107 8.20 16.62 12.37
CA ASP A 107 8.34 17.88 13.14
C ASP A 107 9.62 17.91 14.00
N ASP A 108 10.12 16.75 14.40
CA ASP A 108 11.30 16.58 15.22
C ASP A 108 12.55 16.06 14.46
N GLY A 109 12.46 15.88 13.15
CA GLY A 109 13.55 15.41 12.29
C GLY A 109 13.94 13.94 12.51
N ARG A 110 13.21 13.17 13.33
CA ARG A 110 13.55 11.78 13.69
C ARG A 110 13.21 10.76 12.62
N GLY A 111 12.29 11.07 11.70
CA GLY A 111 11.84 10.19 10.64
C GLY A 111 10.38 9.75 10.75
N ALA A 112 9.98 8.79 9.92
CA ALA A 112 8.61 8.32 9.86
C ALA A 112 8.24 7.40 11.03
N ASP A 113 7.03 7.54 11.56
CA ASP A 113 6.44 6.60 12.50
C ASP A 113 6.33 5.20 11.89
N VAL A 114 5.89 5.17 10.63
CA VAL A 114 5.72 3.95 9.87
C VAL A 114 6.14 4.16 8.42
N VAL A 115 6.83 3.17 7.86
CA VAL A 115 7.07 3.05 6.42
C VAL A 115 6.46 1.73 5.96
N LEU A 116 5.55 1.79 4.97
CA LEU A 116 4.98 0.62 4.31
C LEU A 116 5.52 0.54 2.88
N ASP A 117 6.32 -0.48 2.60
CA ASP A 117 6.93 -0.71 1.29
C ASP A 117 6.10 -1.73 0.48
N PHE A 118 5.42 -1.26 -0.57
CA PHE A 118 4.65 -2.07 -1.51
C PHE A 118 5.42 -2.42 -2.79
N VAL A 119 6.71 -2.10 -2.84
CA VAL A 119 7.63 -2.41 -3.95
C VAL A 119 8.53 -3.59 -3.58
N GLY A 120 9.42 -3.42 -2.63
CA GLY A 120 10.27 -4.47 -2.10
C GLY A 120 11.50 -4.77 -2.96
N VAL A 121 12.16 -3.76 -3.50
CA VAL A 121 13.52 -3.85 -4.06
C VAL A 121 14.55 -3.40 -3.03
N ASP A 122 15.84 -3.71 -3.25
CA ASP A 122 16.92 -3.39 -2.31
C ASP A 122 16.92 -1.92 -1.89
N GLU A 123 16.74 -1.02 -2.86
CA GLU A 123 16.75 0.43 -2.65
C GLU A 123 15.57 0.89 -1.78
N THR A 124 14.36 0.38 -2.04
CA THR A 124 13.17 0.78 -1.28
C THR A 124 13.18 0.22 0.14
N ILE A 125 13.65 -1.01 0.32
CA ILE A 125 13.83 -1.63 1.63
C ILE A 125 14.86 -0.83 2.44
N SER A 126 16.04 -0.56 1.85
CA SER A 126 17.11 0.18 2.53
C SER A 126 16.68 1.60 2.89
N ALA A 127 16.07 2.33 1.95
CA ALA A 127 15.57 3.68 2.19
C ALA A 127 14.45 3.70 3.25
N GLY A 128 13.52 2.75 3.19
CA GLY A 128 12.40 2.64 4.12
C GLY A 128 12.86 2.38 5.56
N VAL A 129 13.77 1.43 5.74
CA VAL A 129 14.35 1.15 7.07
C VAL A 129 15.10 2.38 7.61
N ALA A 130 15.90 3.06 6.76
CA ALA A 130 16.66 4.25 7.16
C ALA A 130 15.77 5.46 7.46
N ALA A 131 14.57 5.53 6.87
CA ALA A 131 13.61 6.60 7.10
C ALA A 131 12.73 6.39 8.34
N THR A 132 12.66 5.16 8.86
CA THR A 132 11.87 4.80 10.04
C THR A 132 12.55 5.34 11.31
N ARG A 133 11.80 6.05 12.17
CA ARG A 133 12.31 6.55 13.45
C ARG A 133 12.53 5.43 14.47
N GLU A 134 13.23 5.74 15.55
CA GLU A 134 13.26 4.88 16.75
C GLU A 134 11.85 4.65 17.29
N GLY A 135 11.54 3.44 17.70
CA GLY A 135 10.21 3.01 18.15
C GLY A 135 9.17 2.91 17.02
N GLY A 136 9.53 3.23 15.78
CA GLY A 136 8.66 3.15 14.62
C GLY A 136 8.56 1.76 14.01
N ALA A 137 7.92 1.63 12.85
CA ALA A 137 7.79 0.35 12.15
C ALA A 137 8.09 0.45 10.65
N PHE A 138 8.83 -0.54 10.13
CA PHE A 138 8.97 -0.79 8.70
C PHE A 138 8.21 -2.07 8.33
N GLY A 139 7.24 -1.96 7.42
CA GLY A 139 6.46 -3.08 6.91
C GLY A 139 6.75 -3.36 5.45
N LEU A 140 7.33 -4.53 5.14
CA LEU A 140 7.55 -5.00 3.79
C LEU A 140 6.34 -5.80 3.31
N VAL A 141 5.68 -5.31 2.27
CA VAL A 141 4.51 -5.93 1.62
C VAL A 141 4.82 -6.30 0.18
N GLY A 142 5.63 -5.48 -0.51
CA GLY A 142 6.09 -5.73 -1.86
C GLY A 142 7.00 -6.95 -1.96
N ALA A 143 6.94 -7.66 -3.09
CA ALA A 143 7.62 -8.92 -3.30
C ALA A 143 8.53 -8.92 -4.54
N ALA A 144 9.19 -7.80 -4.84
CA ALA A 144 10.09 -7.70 -6.00
C ALA A 144 11.45 -8.39 -5.82
N GLY A 145 11.65 -9.11 -4.70
CA GLY A 145 12.85 -9.94 -4.48
C GLY A 145 14.03 -9.22 -3.86
N GLY A 146 13.80 -8.01 -3.32
CA GLY A 146 14.83 -7.23 -2.64
C GLY A 146 15.32 -7.85 -1.32
N ARG A 147 16.50 -7.40 -0.89
CA ARG A 147 17.19 -7.87 0.30
C ARG A 147 17.51 -6.68 1.23
N LEU A 148 17.57 -6.95 2.52
CA LEU A 148 18.05 -6.01 3.53
C LEU A 148 19.48 -6.40 3.93
N GLU A 149 20.47 -5.70 3.40
CA GLU A 149 21.89 -5.86 3.77
C GLU A 149 22.27 -4.84 4.85
N ARG A 150 21.91 -5.11 6.10
CA ARG A 150 22.24 -4.26 7.25
C ARG A 150 22.68 -5.09 8.45
N SER A 151 23.54 -4.52 9.27
CA SER A 151 23.87 -5.09 10.58
C SER A 151 22.59 -5.16 11.43
N TRP A 152 22.41 -6.25 12.14
CA TRP A 152 21.27 -6.37 13.07
C TRP A 152 21.31 -5.26 14.13
N PHE A 153 22.47 -5.05 14.74
CA PHE A 153 22.71 -3.97 15.70
C PHE A 153 23.06 -2.66 14.98
N GLY A 154 22.30 -1.60 15.26
CA GLY A 154 22.49 -0.27 14.69
C GLY A 154 22.06 -0.11 13.21
N GLY A 155 21.66 -1.22 12.54
CA GLY A 155 21.15 -1.18 11.18
C GLY A 155 19.63 -1.14 11.08
N LEU A 156 18.92 -1.43 12.16
CA LEU A 156 17.47 -1.41 12.27
C LEU A 156 17.01 -0.31 13.24
N PRO A 157 15.77 0.18 13.14
CA PRO A 157 15.22 1.15 14.09
C PRO A 157 15.29 0.59 15.53
N GLN A 158 15.92 1.32 16.43
CA GLN A 158 15.98 0.94 17.84
C GLN A 158 14.57 0.93 18.44
N ASP A 159 14.24 -0.08 19.27
CA ASP A 159 12.88 -0.30 19.82
C ASP A 159 11.77 -0.34 18.78
N GLY A 160 12.15 -0.43 17.50
CA GLY A 160 11.24 -0.47 16.36
C GLY A 160 10.81 -1.88 15.99
N GLU A 161 10.00 -1.96 14.96
CA GLU A 161 9.50 -3.19 14.37
C GLU A 161 9.85 -3.26 12.88
N VAL A 162 10.37 -4.41 12.45
CA VAL A 162 10.48 -4.76 11.02
C VAL A 162 9.62 -5.99 10.80
N PHE A 163 8.62 -5.89 9.93
CA PHE A 163 7.71 -6.98 9.68
C PHE A 163 7.43 -7.20 8.20
N SER A 164 7.07 -8.43 7.87
CA SER A 164 6.51 -8.80 6.57
C SER A 164 5.34 -9.76 6.78
N PHE A 165 4.51 -9.91 5.76
CA PHE A 165 3.41 -10.87 5.71
C PHE A 165 2.98 -11.08 4.26
N GLN A 166 2.15 -12.08 4.02
CA GLN A 166 1.59 -12.35 2.71
C GLN A 166 0.06 -12.47 2.81
N GLY A 167 -0.64 -11.69 1.98
CA GLY A 167 -2.10 -11.71 1.93
C GLY A 167 -2.76 -10.95 3.10
N SER A 168 -3.91 -11.45 3.54
CA SER A 168 -4.75 -10.84 4.55
C SER A 168 -5.57 -11.89 5.29
N THR A 169 -6.31 -11.48 6.31
CA THR A 169 -7.31 -12.34 6.96
C THR A 169 -8.67 -12.19 6.30
N ILE A 170 -9.55 -13.18 6.51
CA ILE A 170 -10.96 -13.10 6.11
C ILE A 170 -11.66 -11.90 6.77
N ALA A 171 -11.30 -11.58 8.01
CA ALA A 171 -11.83 -10.41 8.72
C ALA A 171 -11.44 -9.10 8.04
N ASP A 172 -10.21 -9.01 7.51
CA ASP A 172 -9.78 -7.84 6.74
C ASP A 172 -10.60 -7.71 5.45
N ALA A 173 -10.85 -8.81 4.74
CA ALA A 173 -11.68 -8.81 3.53
C ALA A 173 -13.12 -8.34 3.81
N HIS A 174 -13.75 -8.80 4.91
CA HIS A 174 -15.05 -8.32 5.32
C HIS A 174 -15.06 -6.82 5.60
N SER A 175 -14.08 -6.32 6.37
CA SER A 175 -13.96 -4.88 6.67
C SER A 175 -13.79 -4.04 5.40
N VAL A 176 -13.00 -4.51 4.44
CA VAL A 176 -12.79 -3.80 3.17
C VAL A 176 -14.05 -3.76 2.33
N ILE A 177 -14.82 -4.85 2.27
CA ILE A 177 -16.10 -4.87 1.57
C ILE A 177 -17.09 -3.89 2.20
N GLU A 178 -17.19 -3.82 3.53
CA GLU A 178 -18.02 -2.86 4.24
C GLU A 178 -17.59 -1.40 3.94
N LEU A 179 -16.30 -1.10 3.95
CA LEU A 179 -15.77 0.21 3.59
C LEU A 179 -16.08 0.58 2.14
N ALA A 180 -15.99 -0.37 1.22
CA ALA A 180 -16.33 -0.15 -0.19
C ALA A 180 -17.84 0.07 -0.39
N GLN A 181 -18.69 -0.69 0.30
CA GLN A 181 -20.15 -0.52 0.26
C GLN A 181 -20.59 0.83 0.81
N SER A 182 -19.92 1.36 1.84
CA SER A 182 -20.19 2.68 2.40
C SER A 182 -19.68 3.84 1.53
N GLY A 183 -18.91 3.55 0.47
CA GLY A 183 -18.38 4.55 -0.46
C GLY A 183 -17.22 5.38 0.10
N VAL A 184 -16.67 5.03 1.26
CA VAL A 184 -15.54 5.79 1.87
C VAL A 184 -14.19 5.46 1.26
N ILE A 185 -14.11 4.37 0.47
CA ILE A 185 -12.92 4.02 -0.30
C ILE A 185 -13.26 3.88 -1.79
N ARG A 186 -12.33 4.28 -2.64
CA ARG A 186 -12.39 4.12 -4.09
C ARG A 186 -11.71 2.82 -4.49
N ASN A 187 -12.42 1.99 -5.26
CA ASN A 187 -11.87 0.82 -5.92
C ASN A 187 -11.66 1.14 -7.39
N GLU A 188 -10.48 1.66 -7.73
CA GLU A 188 -10.15 2.04 -9.10
C GLU A 188 -9.76 0.80 -9.91
N VAL A 189 -10.52 0.50 -10.95
CA VAL A 189 -10.29 -0.67 -11.81
C VAL A 189 -10.37 -0.30 -13.28
N GLU A 190 -9.51 -0.90 -14.10
CA GLU A 190 -9.61 -0.91 -15.55
C GLU A 190 -10.12 -2.29 -15.96
N LYS A 191 -11.28 -2.34 -16.65
CA LYS A 191 -11.91 -3.59 -17.09
C LYS A 191 -11.45 -3.95 -18.49
N PHE A 192 -11.11 -5.21 -18.69
CA PHE A 192 -10.69 -5.78 -19.95
C PHE A 192 -11.58 -6.98 -20.29
N PRO A 193 -12.11 -7.09 -21.52
CA PRO A 193 -12.72 -8.32 -22.00
C PRO A 193 -11.73 -9.47 -21.92
N PHE A 194 -12.21 -10.70 -21.74
CA PHE A 194 -11.33 -11.88 -21.66
C PHE A 194 -10.39 -12.00 -22.89
N GLY A 195 -10.89 -11.67 -24.08
CA GLY A 195 -10.08 -11.67 -25.32
C GLY A 195 -8.91 -10.67 -25.31
N GLU A 196 -8.91 -9.68 -24.40
CA GLU A 196 -7.89 -8.65 -24.27
C GLU A 196 -6.95 -8.85 -23.06
N VAL A 197 -6.92 -10.06 -22.49
CA VAL A 197 -6.06 -10.36 -21.34
C VAL A 197 -4.58 -10.03 -21.58
N ALA A 198 -4.08 -10.24 -22.81
CA ALA A 198 -2.70 -9.89 -23.17
C ALA A 198 -2.44 -8.38 -23.15
N GLU A 199 -3.45 -7.55 -23.46
CA GLU A 199 -3.37 -6.09 -23.33
C GLU A 199 -3.30 -5.68 -21.85
N ALA A 200 -4.12 -6.30 -20.99
CA ALA A 200 -4.08 -6.03 -19.56
C ALA A 200 -2.68 -6.31 -18.98
N TYR A 201 -2.06 -7.44 -19.33
CA TYR A 201 -0.68 -7.75 -18.92
C TYR A 201 0.33 -6.76 -19.47
N ARG A 202 0.23 -6.39 -20.74
CA ARG A 202 1.15 -5.43 -21.38
C ARG A 202 1.09 -4.05 -20.71
N ARG A 203 -0.10 -3.61 -20.29
CA ARG A 203 -0.27 -2.34 -19.55
C ARG A 203 0.24 -2.45 -18.12
N LEU A 204 0.08 -3.61 -17.48
CA LEU A 204 0.65 -3.90 -16.17
C LEU A 204 2.17 -3.81 -16.20
N ASP A 205 2.83 -4.50 -17.17
CA ASP A 205 4.28 -4.51 -17.32
C ASP A 205 4.86 -3.11 -17.60
N LYS A 206 4.13 -2.29 -18.37
CA LYS A 206 4.48 -0.90 -18.63
C LYS A 206 4.21 0.04 -17.44
N GLY A 207 3.56 -0.43 -16.39
CA GLY A 207 3.21 0.36 -15.23
C GLY A 207 2.21 1.49 -15.50
N VAL A 208 1.41 1.40 -16.59
CA VAL A 208 0.47 2.44 -17.02
C VAL A 208 -0.97 2.23 -16.55
N LEU A 209 -1.22 1.17 -15.79
CA LEU A 209 -2.52 0.94 -15.18
C LEU A 209 -2.77 1.94 -14.05
N ARG A 210 -3.98 2.48 -14.00
CA ARG A 210 -4.49 3.24 -12.86
C ARG A 210 -5.33 2.29 -11.98
N GLY A 211 -4.85 1.98 -10.78
CA GLY A 211 -5.49 1.00 -9.90
C GLY A 211 -5.19 -0.45 -10.29
N ARG A 212 -6.22 -1.26 -10.52
CA ARG A 212 -6.11 -2.70 -10.80
C ARG A 212 -6.77 -3.06 -12.14
N ALA A 213 -6.16 -3.97 -12.88
CA ALA A 213 -6.80 -4.57 -14.05
C ALA A 213 -7.76 -5.69 -13.60
N VAL A 214 -8.96 -5.70 -14.17
CA VAL A 214 -9.94 -6.77 -13.98
C VAL A 214 -10.33 -7.32 -15.35
N VAL A 215 -10.11 -8.62 -15.54
CA VAL A 215 -10.57 -9.31 -16.75
C VAL A 215 -12.01 -9.79 -16.51
N VAL A 216 -12.92 -9.38 -17.37
CA VAL A 216 -14.34 -9.75 -17.30
C VAL A 216 -14.67 -10.74 -18.40
N PHE A 217 -15.50 -11.70 -18.06
CA PHE A 217 -16.06 -12.65 -19.03
C PHE A 217 -17.40 -12.11 -19.52
N ASP A 218 -17.63 -12.15 -20.83
CA ASP A 218 -18.94 -11.88 -21.38
C ASP A 218 -19.92 -12.93 -20.86
N ASN A 219 -20.96 -12.50 -20.16
CA ASN A 219 -22.05 -13.38 -19.80
C ASN A 219 -22.83 -13.70 -21.10
N HIS A 220 -22.66 -14.91 -21.62
CA HIS A 220 -23.51 -15.48 -22.66
C HIS A 220 -24.83 -15.98 -22.07
#